data_b9f69a24a5befcace10fbce46395daf2
#
_entry.id   b9f69a24a5befcace10fbce46395daf2
#
_cell.length_a   1.000
_cell.length_b   1.000
_cell.length_c   1.000
_cell.angle_alpha   90.00
_cell.angle_beta   90.00
_cell.angle_gamma   90.00
#
_symmetry.space_group_name_H-M   'P 1'
#
loop_
_entity.id
_entity.type
_entity.pdbx_description
1 polymer ?
#
loop_
_entity_poly.entity_id
_entity_poly.type
_entity_poly.pdbx_seq_one_letter_code
_entity_poly.pdbx_strand_id
1 'polypeptide(L)'
;MITGPGNAWVAAAKRQVFGRVGIDMIAGPSEVLIIADADNDPDWVALDLLAQAEHDNSAQSILITDDPGFAQRVADCVEARLKTLRRRDIAAESWARNGAIILVPDLEQSTGLADRIAPEHLQICTADAERLSDRIRHAGAIFIGAHTPEAIGDYVAGPNHVLPTARSARFASGLSVFNFMKRTSLMRMTPSALGTLGPAAALLAASEGLEAHGLSVSERLRTLNARDGDG
;
A
#
# COMPACT_ATOMS: atom_id res chain seq x y z
N MET A 1 1.21 -16.69 -11.75
CA MET A 1 0.85 -15.39 -11.15
C MET A 1 0.17 -14.52 -12.20
N ILE A 2 -0.92 -13.81 -11.85
CA ILE A 2 -1.62 -12.86 -12.72
C ILE A 2 -1.37 -11.47 -12.13
N THR A 3 -0.85 -10.56 -12.96
CA THR A 3 -0.46 -9.21 -12.54
C THR A 3 -0.97 -8.18 -13.55
N GLY A 4 -1.05 -6.95 -13.13
CA GLY A 4 -1.39 -5.80 -13.94
C GLY A 4 -2.66 -5.09 -13.50
N PRO A 5 -2.78 -3.80 -13.87
CA PRO A 5 -3.96 -3.00 -13.58
C PRO A 5 -5.18 -3.48 -14.37
N GLY A 6 -6.34 -3.00 -14.03
CA GLY A 6 -7.55 -3.30 -14.75
C GLY A 6 -8.79 -2.69 -14.11
N ASN A 7 -9.88 -2.77 -14.85
CA ASN A 7 -11.19 -2.28 -14.41
C ASN A 7 -11.88 -3.28 -13.44
N ALA A 8 -13.12 -2.98 -13.05
CA ALA A 8 -13.91 -3.81 -12.13
C ALA A 8 -14.07 -5.27 -12.59
N TRP A 9 -14.07 -5.55 -13.91
CA TRP A 9 -14.14 -6.91 -14.46
C TRP A 9 -12.86 -7.68 -14.20
N VAL A 10 -11.70 -7.06 -14.37
CA VAL A 10 -10.40 -7.66 -14.05
C VAL A 10 -10.28 -7.92 -12.55
N ALA A 11 -10.71 -6.98 -11.72
CA ALA A 11 -10.75 -7.17 -10.26
C ALA A 11 -11.65 -8.35 -9.86
N ALA A 12 -12.83 -8.48 -10.47
CA ALA A 12 -13.74 -9.61 -10.24
C ALA A 12 -13.12 -10.93 -10.69
N ALA A 13 -12.47 -10.97 -11.87
CA ALA A 13 -11.79 -12.16 -12.37
C ALA A 13 -10.63 -12.59 -11.45
N LYS A 14 -9.81 -11.64 -11.00
CA LYS A 14 -8.72 -11.92 -10.03
C LYS A 14 -9.25 -12.55 -8.74
N ARG A 15 -10.37 -12.04 -8.19
CA ARG A 15 -11.01 -12.63 -6.99
C ARG A 15 -11.41 -14.09 -7.20
N GLN A 16 -11.92 -14.44 -8.37
CA GLN A 16 -12.40 -15.81 -8.67
C GLN A 16 -11.26 -16.81 -8.79
N VAL A 17 -10.09 -16.39 -9.24
CA VAL A 17 -8.94 -17.28 -9.45
C VAL A 17 -7.95 -17.28 -8.29
N PHE A 18 -8.09 -16.34 -7.34
CA PHE A 18 -7.23 -16.30 -6.16
C PHE A 18 -7.31 -17.59 -5.36
N GLY A 19 -6.17 -18.11 -4.97
CA GLY A 19 -6.06 -19.43 -4.31
C GLY A 19 -5.75 -20.57 -5.29
N ARG A 20 -6.14 -20.46 -6.57
CA ARG A 20 -5.67 -21.37 -7.64
C ARG A 20 -4.40 -20.87 -8.30
N VAL A 21 -4.32 -19.56 -8.47
CA VAL A 21 -3.12 -18.86 -8.96
C VAL A 21 -2.83 -17.68 -8.04
N GLY A 22 -1.57 -17.25 -7.97
CA GLY A 22 -1.22 -16.01 -7.30
C GLY A 22 -1.70 -14.81 -8.12
N ILE A 23 -2.14 -13.78 -7.44
CA ILE A 23 -2.43 -12.47 -8.02
C ILE A 23 -1.56 -11.41 -7.35
N ASP A 24 -1.36 -10.28 -8.01
CA ASP A 24 -0.70 -9.11 -7.42
C ASP A 24 -1.57 -8.48 -6.32
N MET A 25 -2.72 -7.95 -6.73
CA MET A 25 -3.69 -7.33 -5.84
C MET A 25 -5.07 -7.26 -6.51
N ILE A 26 -6.08 -6.92 -5.73
CA ILE A 26 -7.39 -6.55 -6.21
C ILE A 26 -7.46 -5.03 -6.17
N ALA A 27 -7.28 -4.39 -7.34
CA ALA A 27 -7.32 -2.95 -7.45
C ALA A 27 -8.75 -2.40 -7.29
N GLY A 28 -8.87 -1.32 -6.53
CA GLY A 28 -10.04 -0.43 -6.51
C GLY A 28 -9.88 0.72 -7.50
N PRO A 29 -10.74 1.74 -7.42
CA PRO A 29 -10.56 3.00 -8.12
C PRO A 29 -9.24 3.66 -7.73
N SER A 30 -8.65 4.43 -8.65
CA SER A 30 -7.42 5.15 -8.38
C SER A 30 -7.65 6.34 -7.43
N GLU A 31 -6.65 6.66 -6.62
CA GLU A 31 -6.75 7.61 -5.52
C GLU A 31 -5.52 8.52 -5.47
N VAL A 32 -5.74 9.83 -5.30
CA VAL A 32 -4.68 10.76 -4.91
C VAL A 32 -5.06 11.52 -3.65
N LEU A 33 -4.13 11.63 -2.73
CA LEU A 33 -4.18 12.53 -1.59
C LEU A 33 -3.03 13.53 -1.70
N ILE A 34 -3.33 14.80 -1.71
CA ILE A 34 -2.34 15.88 -1.72
C ILE A 34 -2.37 16.59 -0.36
N ILE A 35 -1.21 16.74 0.26
CA ILE A 35 -1.00 17.61 1.43
C ILE A 35 -0.21 18.82 0.92
N ALA A 36 -0.78 20.02 1.00
CA ALA A 36 -0.14 21.22 0.49
C ALA A 36 -0.32 22.41 1.43
N ASP A 37 0.76 23.21 1.59
CA ASP A 37 0.74 24.52 2.24
C ASP A 37 0.37 25.64 1.24
N ALA A 38 0.21 26.86 1.74
CA ALA A 38 -0.21 28.01 0.97
C ALA A 38 0.88 28.60 0.03
N ASP A 39 2.13 28.13 0.15
CA ASP A 39 3.26 28.58 -0.67
C ASP A 39 3.27 27.94 -2.06
N ASN A 40 2.40 26.93 -2.29
CA ASN A 40 2.26 26.26 -3.57
C ASN A 40 1.39 27.06 -4.55
N ASP A 41 1.60 26.82 -5.85
CA ASP A 41 0.70 27.31 -6.89
C ASP A 41 -0.63 26.54 -6.84
N PRO A 42 -1.77 27.22 -6.60
CA PRO A 42 -3.06 26.53 -6.52
C PRO A 42 -3.48 25.88 -7.85
N ASP A 43 -3.01 26.40 -8.98
CA ASP A 43 -3.30 25.82 -10.29
C ASP A 43 -2.56 24.49 -10.50
N TRP A 44 -1.32 24.34 -9.99
CA TRP A 44 -0.60 23.07 -10.02
C TRP A 44 -1.34 22.00 -9.22
N VAL A 45 -1.71 22.34 -7.98
CA VAL A 45 -2.44 21.40 -7.12
C VAL A 45 -3.81 21.03 -7.72
N ALA A 46 -4.49 21.99 -8.33
CA ALA A 46 -5.74 21.71 -9.01
C ALA A 46 -5.58 20.75 -10.22
N LEU A 47 -4.49 20.91 -10.98
CA LEU A 47 -4.18 20.03 -12.10
C LEU A 47 -3.80 18.62 -11.61
N ASP A 48 -3.06 18.48 -10.51
CA ASP A 48 -2.72 17.18 -9.92
C ASP A 48 -3.98 16.44 -9.42
N LEU A 49 -4.92 17.15 -8.77
CA LEU A 49 -6.21 16.60 -8.37
C LEU A 49 -7.04 16.13 -9.58
N LEU A 50 -7.02 16.92 -10.67
CA LEU A 50 -7.76 16.62 -11.88
C LEU A 50 -7.08 15.53 -12.73
N ALA A 51 -5.76 15.39 -12.67
CA ALA A 51 -5.04 14.29 -13.30
C ALA A 51 -5.56 12.95 -12.79
N GLN A 52 -5.83 12.86 -11.49
CA GLN A 52 -6.46 11.66 -10.92
C GLN A 52 -7.94 11.56 -11.27
N ALA A 53 -8.68 12.66 -11.18
CA ALA A 53 -10.13 12.68 -11.42
C ALA A 53 -10.50 12.28 -12.85
N GLU A 54 -9.63 12.54 -13.84
CA GLU A 54 -9.92 12.20 -15.24
C GLU A 54 -9.73 10.70 -15.57
N HIS A 55 -9.17 9.89 -14.65
CA HIS A 55 -8.97 8.45 -14.89
C HIS A 55 -10.30 7.70 -15.00
N ASP A 56 -11.21 7.90 -14.03
CA ASP A 56 -12.48 7.20 -13.95
C ASP A 56 -13.48 7.96 -13.08
N ASN A 57 -14.79 7.79 -13.33
CA ASN A 57 -15.86 8.43 -12.55
C ASN A 57 -15.83 8.04 -11.04
N SER A 58 -15.19 6.94 -10.70
CA SER A 58 -15.01 6.46 -9.32
C SER A 58 -13.67 6.86 -8.69
N ALA A 59 -12.78 7.52 -9.44
CA ALA A 59 -11.50 8.00 -8.91
C ALA A 59 -11.72 8.97 -7.73
N GLN A 60 -10.76 9.00 -6.80
CA GLN A 60 -10.82 9.88 -5.63
C GLN A 60 -9.65 10.85 -5.62
N SER A 61 -9.94 12.14 -5.43
CA SER A 61 -8.95 13.22 -5.36
C SER A 61 -9.20 14.06 -4.11
N ILE A 62 -8.24 14.08 -3.18
CA ILE A 62 -8.38 14.75 -1.89
C ILE A 62 -7.21 15.73 -1.71
N LEU A 63 -7.52 16.96 -1.29
CA LEU A 63 -6.55 17.94 -0.77
C LEU A 63 -6.70 18.06 0.73
N ILE A 64 -5.57 18.07 1.45
CA ILE A 64 -5.48 18.52 2.85
C ILE A 64 -4.59 19.77 2.89
N THR A 65 -5.10 20.83 3.49
CA THR A 65 -4.34 22.09 3.71
C THR A 65 -4.77 22.74 5.02
N ASP A 66 -3.91 23.60 5.55
CA ASP A 66 -4.20 24.39 6.76
C ASP A 66 -4.60 25.84 6.44
N ASP A 67 -4.56 26.26 5.17
CA ASP A 67 -4.92 27.60 4.72
C ASP A 67 -6.28 27.64 3.99
N PRO A 68 -7.31 28.28 4.57
CA PRO A 68 -8.63 28.39 3.94
C PRO A 68 -8.62 29.18 2.63
N GLY A 69 -7.74 30.18 2.52
CA GLY A 69 -7.61 30.99 1.32
C GLY A 69 -6.98 30.19 0.17
N PHE A 70 -5.98 29.35 0.48
CA PHE A 70 -5.40 28.44 -0.48
C PHE A 70 -6.42 27.39 -0.94
N ALA A 71 -7.16 26.81 0.00
CA ALA A 71 -8.22 25.86 -0.30
C ALA A 71 -9.24 26.42 -1.31
N GLN A 72 -9.67 27.68 -1.11
CA GLN A 72 -10.60 28.35 -2.01
C GLN A 72 -9.97 28.59 -3.39
N ARG A 73 -8.72 29.06 -3.46
CA ARG A 73 -8.02 29.26 -4.72
C ARG A 73 -7.88 27.96 -5.51
N VAL A 74 -7.55 26.84 -4.84
CA VAL A 74 -7.50 25.54 -5.51
C VAL A 74 -8.87 25.12 -6.04
N ALA A 75 -9.94 25.31 -5.27
CA ALA A 75 -11.30 25.01 -5.72
C ALA A 75 -11.68 25.82 -6.97
N ASP A 76 -11.37 27.12 -6.98
CA ASP A 76 -11.61 28.00 -8.12
C ASP A 76 -10.82 27.56 -9.37
N CYS A 77 -9.56 27.14 -9.17
CA CYS A 77 -8.73 26.60 -10.25
C CYS A 77 -9.29 25.26 -10.79
N VAL A 78 -9.75 24.37 -9.93
CA VAL A 78 -10.41 23.12 -10.35
C VAL A 78 -11.62 23.42 -11.23
N GLU A 79 -12.50 24.32 -10.80
CA GLU A 79 -13.66 24.71 -11.59
C GLU A 79 -13.30 25.34 -12.96
N ALA A 80 -12.25 26.16 -12.98
CA ALA A 80 -11.75 26.77 -14.20
C ALA A 80 -11.18 25.73 -15.17
N ARG A 81 -10.34 24.80 -14.66
CA ARG A 81 -9.69 23.77 -15.47
C ARG A 81 -10.66 22.73 -16.01
N LEU A 82 -11.67 22.33 -15.24
CA LEU A 82 -12.74 21.42 -15.70
C LEU A 82 -13.42 21.92 -17.00
N LYS A 83 -13.53 23.23 -17.22
CA LYS A 83 -14.16 23.79 -18.43
C LYS A 83 -13.32 23.51 -19.69
N THR A 84 -12.03 23.25 -19.56
CA THR A 84 -11.10 23.14 -20.70
C THR A 84 -10.57 21.72 -20.93
N LEU A 85 -10.73 20.82 -19.97
CA LEU A 85 -10.26 19.43 -20.08
C LEU A 85 -11.03 18.66 -21.17
N ARG A 86 -10.32 17.81 -21.92
CA ARG A 86 -10.94 16.91 -22.90
C ARG A 86 -11.84 15.87 -22.25
N ARG A 87 -11.44 15.34 -21.08
CA ARG A 87 -12.20 14.34 -20.30
C ARG A 87 -13.04 14.96 -19.18
N ARG A 88 -13.46 16.23 -19.38
CA ARG A 88 -14.17 17.01 -18.37
C ARG A 88 -15.37 16.31 -17.74
N ASP A 89 -16.13 15.55 -18.53
CA ASP A 89 -17.37 14.93 -18.03
C ASP A 89 -17.02 13.83 -16.98
N ILE A 90 -15.97 13.07 -17.23
CA ILE A 90 -15.44 12.06 -16.29
C ILE A 90 -14.84 12.75 -15.06
N ALA A 91 -13.95 13.72 -15.27
CA ALA A 91 -13.29 14.44 -14.19
C ALA A 91 -14.28 15.19 -13.30
N ALA A 92 -15.29 15.84 -13.90
CA ALA A 92 -16.33 16.56 -13.16
C ALA A 92 -17.19 15.60 -12.32
N GLU A 93 -17.59 14.46 -12.85
CA GLU A 93 -18.36 13.46 -12.10
C GLU A 93 -17.54 12.88 -10.95
N SER A 94 -16.27 12.52 -11.20
CA SER A 94 -15.34 12.04 -10.18
C SER A 94 -15.15 13.07 -9.07
N TRP A 95 -14.82 14.32 -9.43
CA TRP A 95 -14.62 15.40 -8.47
C TRP A 95 -15.89 15.70 -7.65
N ALA A 96 -17.04 15.75 -8.29
CA ALA A 96 -18.30 16.04 -7.60
C ALA A 96 -18.73 14.95 -6.61
N ARG A 97 -18.37 13.68 -6.85
CA ARG A 97 -18.76 12.55 -6.00
C ARG A 97 -17.71 12.19 -4.98
N ASN A 98 -16.44 12.24 -5.34
CA ASN A 98 -15.34 11.65 -4.59
C ASN A 98 -14.22 12.67 -4.29
N GLY A 99 -14.31 13.90 -4.82
CA GLY A 99 -13.37 14.97 -4.52
C GLY A 99 -13.63 15.58 -3.14
N ALA A 100 -12.57 16.02 -2.48
CA ALA A 100 -12.68 16.72 -1.20
C ALA A 100 -11.51 17.68 -0.96
N ILE A 101 -11.79 18.80 -0.29
CA ILE A 101 -10.77 19.67 0.29
C ILE A 101 -11.00 19.68 1.79
N ILE A 102 -10.00 19.25 2.54
CA ILE A 102 -10.05 19.09 4.00
C ILE A 102 -9.15 20.15 4.63
N LEU A 103 -9.77 21.02 5.46
CA LEU A 103 -9.03 21.97 6.27
C LEU A 103 -8.64 21.35 7.60
N VAL A 104 -7.36 21.48 7.93
CA VAL A 104 -6.80 21.08 9.22
C VAL A 104 -6.28 22.30 9.97
N PRO A 105 -6.28 22.32 11.29
CA PRO A 105 -5.70 23.44 12.05
C PRO A 105 -4.18 23.58 11.88
N ASP A 106 -3.49 22.48 11.55
CA ASP A 106 -2.05 22.37 11.41
C ASP A 106 -1.73 21.17 10.50
N LEU A 107 -0.81 21.33 9.57
CA LEU A 107 -0.39 20.27 8.64
C LEU A 107 0.20 19.04 9.35
N GLU A 108 0.66 19.15 10.58
CA GLU A 108 1.08 18.00 11.39
C GLU A 108 -0.06 16.96 11.58
N GLN A 109 -1.31 17.43 11.63
CA GLN A 109 -2.49 16.57 11.76
C GLN A 109 -2.83 15.83 10.47
N SER A 110 -2.32 16.29 9.33
CA SER A 110 -2.53 15.65 8.03
C SER A 110 -1.99 14.22 7.99
N THR A 111 -0.90 13.94 8.71
CA THR A 111 -0.26 12.61 8.74
C THR A 111 -1.20 11.53 9.27
N GLY A 112 -1.93 11.83 10.36
CA GLY A 112 -2.91 10.91 10.91
C GLY A 112 -4.13 10.69 10.00
N LEU A 113 -4.53 11.72 9.25
CA LEU A 113 -5.59 11.60 8.24
C LEU A 113 -5.12 10.80 7.03
N ALA A 114 -3.89 11.05 6.54
CA ALA A 114 -3.29 10.31 5.45
C ALA A 114 -3.22 8.81 5.76
N ASP A 115 -2.75 8.44 6.96
CA ASP A 115 -2.71 7.05 7.41
C ASP A 115 -4.10 6.40 7.53
N ARG A 116 -5.13 7.18 7.88
CA ARG A 116 -6.52 6.69 7.92
C ARG A 116 -7.10 6.51 6.53
N ILE A 117 -6.80 7.42 5.60
CA ILE A 117 -7.18 7.32 4.18
C ILE A 117 -6.40 6.18 3.53
N ALA A 118 -5.10 6.07 3.82
CA ALA A 118 -4.17 5.10 3.26
C ALA A 118 -4.24 5.11 1.71
N PRO A 119 -3.94 6.26 1.07
CA PRO A 119 -4.17 6.47 -0.34
C PRO A 119 -3.22 5.65 -1.21
N GLU A 120 -3.62 5.44 -2.46
CA GLU A 120 -2.76 4.89 -3.50
C GLU A 120 -1.55 5.81 -3.73
N HIS A 121 -1.83 7.08 -4.04
CA HIS A 121 -0.83 8.12 -4.26
C HIS A 121 -0.93 9.18 -3.16
N LEU A 122 0.17 9.46 -2.50
CA LEU A 122 0.30 10.57 -1.55
C LEU A 122 1.31 11.58 -2.06
N GLN A 123 0.87 12.80 -2.34
CA GLN A 123 1.75 13.90 -2.71
C GLN A 123 1.87 14.87 -1.53
N ILE A 124 3.08 15.24 -1.17
CA ILE A 124 3.37 16.14 -0.05
C ILE A 124 4.08 17.38 -0.59
N CYS A 125 3.34 18.45 -0.74
CA CYS A 125 3.78 19.76 -1.27
C CYS A 125 3.85 20.77 -0.12
N THR A 126 4.78 20.59 0.79
CA THR A 126 4.97 21.49 1.93
C THR A 126 6.45 21.82 2.10
N ALA A 127 6.76 22.91 2.80
CA ALA A 127 8.13 23.29 3.10
C ALA A 127 8.92 22.16 3.80
N ASP A 128 8.26 21.39 4.67
CA ASP A 128 8.84 20.28 5.43
C ASP A 128 8.39 18.90 4.89
N ALA A 129 8.27 18.73 3.57
CA ALA A 129 7.70 17.54 2.95
C ALA A 129 8.41 16.24 3.37
N GLU A 130 9.74 16.23 3.47
CA GLU A 130 10.50 15.04 3.91
C GLU A 130 10.15 14.67 5.36
N ARG A 131 10.13 15.63 6.27
CA ARG A 131 9.79 15.39 7.68
C ARG A 131 8.36 14.89 7.85
N LEU A 132 7.42 15.38 7.07
CA LEU A 132 6.05 14.85 7.09
C LEU A 132 6.01 13.44 6.52
N SER A 133 6.74 13.15 5.44
CA SER A 133 6.79 11.82 4.81
C SER A 133 7.31 10.75 5.77
N ASP A 134 8.29 11.04 6.60
CA ASP A 134 8.84 10.12 7.61
C ASP A 134 7.80 9.65 8.64
N ARG A 135 6.70 10.37 8.79
CA ARG A 135 5.61 10.05 9.71
C ARG A 135 4.46 9.26 9.08
N ILE A 136 4.46 9.15 7.76
CA ILE A 136 3.45 8.39 7.03
C ILE A 136 3.77 6.90 7.08
N ARG A 137 2.77 6.09 7.38
CA ARG A 137 2.87 4.63 7.46
C ARG A 137 2.14 3.92 6.33
N HIS A 138 1.12 4.56 5.79
CA HIS A 138 0.16 3.92 4.90
C HIS A 138 -0.10 4.75 3.65
N ALA A 139 0.72 4.55 2.63
CA ALA A 139 0.52 5.05 1.27
C ALA A 139 1.07 4.04 0.27
N GLY A 140 0.51 3.97 -0.92
CA GLY A 140 1.01 3.11 -1.99
C GLY A 140 2.32 3.64 -2.55
N ALA A 141 2.38 4.94 -2.85
CA ALA A 141 3.58 5.70 -3.19
C ALA A 141 3.53 7.09 -2.56
N ILE A 142 4.69 7.67 -2.25
CA ILE A 142 4.83 9.01 -1.69
C ILE A 142 5.66 9.86 -2.64
N PHE A 143 5.11 11.01 -3.04
CA PHE A 143 5.71 12.02 -3.91
C PHE A 143 6.08 13.23 -3.07
N ILE A 144 7.36 13.58 -3.02
CA ILE A 144 7.89 14.56 -2.07
C ILE A 144 8.27 15.85 -2.81
N GLY A 145 7.65 16.95 -2.41
CA GLY A 145 7.91 18.29 -2.91
C GLY A 145 7.03 18.69 -4.10
N ALA A 146 6.88 20.00 -4.29
CA ALA A 146 6.01 20.61 -5.28
C ALA A 146 6.36 20.26 -6.75
N HIS A 147 7.58 19.80 -7.00
CA HIS A 147 8.04 19.43 -8.35
C HIS A 147 7.97 17.93 -8.63
N THR A 148 7.30 17.17 -7.79
CA THR A 148 7.15 15.72 -7.93
C THR A 148 5.66 15.35 -8.03
N PRO A 149 4.96 15.75 -9.10
CA PRO A 149 3.57 15.39 -9.29
C PRO A 149 3.41 13.88 -9.51
N GLU A 150 2.25 13.34 -9.15
CA GLU A 150 1.90 11.92 -9.31
C GLU A 150 2.18 11.41 -10.74
N ALA A 151 1.82 12.20 -11.77
CA ALA A 151 2.01 11.85 -13.16
C ALA A 151 3.46 11.48 -13.54
N ILE A 152 4.47 11.98 -12.81
CA ILE A 152 5.86 11.55 -12.99
C ILE A 152 6.03 10.08 -12.58
N GLY A 153 5.34 9.65 -11.53
CA GLY A 153 5.34 8.26 -11.06
C GLY A 153 4.76 7.30 -12.09
N ASP A 154 3.67 7.69 -12.71
CA ASP A 154 2.99 6.87 -13.71
C ASP A 154 3.80 6.63 -14.97
N TYR A 155 4.65 7.60 -15.35
CA TYR A 155 5.31 7.54 -16.65
C TYR A 155 6.81 7.29 -16.60
N VAL A 156 7.57 7.96 -15.73
CA VAL A 156 9.03 8.02 -15.88
C VAL A 156 9.85 7.95 -14.59
N ALA A 157 9.26 7.95 -13.42
CA ALA A 157 10.01 7.94 -12.15
C ALA A 157 10.70 6.61 -11.84
N GLY A 158 10.35 5.54 -12.55
CA GLY A 158 11.01 4.23 -12.44
C GLY A 158 10.26 3.19 -11.60
N PRO A 159 9.68 3.48 -10.42
CA PRO A 159 8.86 2.52 -9.69
C PRO A 159 7.63 2.09 -10.49
N ASN A 160 7.08 0.92 -10.16
CA ASN A 160 5.85 0.43 -10.78
C ASN A 160 4.65 1.23 -10.26
N HIS A 161 3.73 1.60 -11.17
CA HIS A 161 2.52 2.34 -10.85
C HIS A 161 1.32 1.45 -10.45
N VAL A 162 1.47 0.14 -10.41
CA VAL A 162 0.44 -0.78 -9.87
C VAL A 162 0.55 -0.77 -8.36
N LEU A 163 -0.28 0.02 -7.73
CA LEU A 163 -0.21 0.37 -6.32
C LEU A 163 -1.44 -0.13 -5.55
N PRO A 164 -1.35 -0.31 -4.23
CA PRO A 164 -2.48 -0.70 -3.41
C PRO A 164 -3.50 0.43 -3.30
N THR A 165 -4.75 0.15 -3.69
CA THR A 165 -5.91 1.03 -3.62
C THR A 165 -6.89 0.61 -2.53
N ALA A 166 -7.97 1.35 -2.32
CA ALA A 166 -9.04 1.03 -1.37
C ALA A 166 -8.49 0.73 0.03
N ARG A 167 -7.57 1.55 0.49
CA ARG A 167 -6.92 1.47 1.80
C ARG A 167 -6.06 0.23 2.02
N SER A 168 -5.77 -0.54 0.98
CA SER A 168 -4.92 -1.73 1.10
C SER A 168 -3.43 -1.39 1.34
N ALA A 169 -3.02 -0.14 1.14
CA ALA A 169 -1.68 0.35 1.52
C ALA A 169 -1.34 0.15 3.01
N ARG A 170 -2.33 -0.15 3.86
CA ARG A 170 -2.12 -0.50 5.27
C ARG A 170 -1.44 -1.86 5.48
N PHE A 171 -1.45 -2.73 4.48
CA PHE A 171 -0.91 -4.10 4.59
C PHE A 171 -0.32 -4.64 3.27
N ALA A 172 -0.42 -3.89 2.18
CA ALA A 172 0.10 -4.27 0.87
C ALA A 172 1.06 -3.21 0.34
N SER A 173 1.96 -3.62 -0.53
CA SER A 173 2.90 -2.75 -1.25
C SER A 173 2.61 -2.79 -2.74
N GLY A 174 3.14 -1.81 -3.48
CA GLY A 174 3.08 -1.79 -4.94
C GLY A 174 3.75 -3.00 -5.58
N LEU A 175 3.37 -3.28 -6.81
CA LEU A 175 3.92 -4.40 -7.59
C LEU A 175 5.44 -4.24 -7.76
N SER A 176 6.17 -5.29 -7.41
CA SER A 176 7.62 -5.32 -7.48
C SER A 176 8.12 -6.71 -7.85
N VAL A 177 9.44 -6.85 -8.04
CA VAL A 177 10.10 -8.15 -8.28
C VAL A 177 9.79 -9.16 -7.18
N PHE A 178 9.56 -8.73 -5.93
CA PHE A 178 9.24 -9.63 -4.82
C PHE A 178 7.92 -10.39 -5.02
N ASN A 179 6.97 -9.85 -5.76
CA ASN A 179 5.71 -10.54 -6.09
C ASN A 179 5.92 -11.77 -6.96
N PHE A 180 7.04 -11.85 -7.68
CA PHE A 180 7.40 -12.97 -8.55
C PHE A 180 8.37 -13.96 -7.88
N MET A 181 8.72 -13.72 -6.62
CA MET A 181 9.62 -14.58 -5.85
C MET A 181 8.85 -15.40 -4.82
N LYS A 182 9.37 -16.59 -4.51
CA LYS A 182 8.90 -17.43 -3.41
C LYS A 182 10.01 -17.60 -2.39
N ARG A 183 9.65 -17.58 -1.13
CA ARG A 183 10.55 -17.97 -0.04
C ARG A 183 10.23 -19.40 0.36
N THR A 184 11.27 -20.21 0.51
CA THR A 184 11.19 -21.57 1.07
C THR A 184 12.13 -21.65 2.24
N SER A 185 11.63 -22.07 3.40
CA SER A 185 12.46 -22.29 4.57
C SER A 185 13.21 -23.61 4.43
N LEU A 186 14.53 -23.58 4.63
CA LEU A 186 15.37 -24.76 4.69
C LEU A 186 15.84 -24.92 6.13
N MET A 187 15.50 -26.07 6.74
CA MET A 187 15.89 -26.39 8.10
C MET A 187 16.79 -27.64 8.10
N ARG A 188 17.92 -27.56 8.79
CA ARG A 188 18.83 -28.67 9.01
C ARG A 188 19.23 -28.70 10.48
N MET A 189 19.09 -29.84 11.11
CA MET A 189 19.52 -30.05 12.49
C MET A 189 20.65 -31.09 12.55
N THR A 190 21.58 -30.90 13.46
CA THR A 190 22.56 -31.93 13.88
C THR A 190 21.93 -32.81 14.95
N PRO A 191 22.47 -34.01 15.20
CA PRO A 191 22.06 -34.84 16.34
C PRO A 191 22.06 -34.07 17.66
N SER A 192 23.11 -33.33 17.95
CA SER A 192 23.23 -32.51 19.17
C SER A 192 22.15 -31.42 19.25
N ALA A 193 21.86 -30.72 18.15
CA ALA A 193 20.81 -29.73 18.13
C ALA A 193 19.42 -30.36 18.36
N LEU A 194 19.18 -31.55 17.79
CA LEU A 194 17.97 -32.32 18.06
C LEU A 194 17.91 -32.75 19.54
N GLY A 195 19.00 -33.16 20.12
CA GLY A 195 19.09 -33.47 21.55
C GLY A 195 18.65 -32.30 22.43
N THR A 196 19.07 -31.09 22.07
CA THR A 196 18.76 -29.87 22.83
C THR A 196 17.28 -29.42 22.63
N LEU A 197 16.79 -29.41 21.41
CA LEU A 197 15.48 -28.81 21.07
C LEU A 197 14.33 -29.84 21.06
N GLY A 198 14.66 -31.11 20.84
CA GLY A 198 13.68 -32.18 20.68
C GLY A 198 12.75 -32.36 21.88
N PRO A 199 13.25 -32.34 23.16
CA PRO A 199 12.37 -32.49 24.32
C PRO A 199 11.24 -31.43 24.36
N ALA A 200 11.54 -30.18 24.02
CA ALA A 200 10.53 -29.11 23.95
C ALA A 200 9.53 -29.36 22.83
N ALA A 201 9.97 -29.83 21.66
CA ALA A 201 9.07 -30.15 20.55
C ALA A 201 8.14 -31.33 20.89
N ALA A 202 8.64 -32.36 21.56
CA ALA A 202 7.83 -33.50 22.00
C ALA A 202 6.79 -33.07 23.05
N LEU A 203 7.15 -32.18 23.98
CA LEU A 203 6.25 -31.64 25.00
C LEU A 203 5.13 -30.81 24.37
N LEU A 204 5.44 -29.96 23.41
CA LEU A 204 4.47 -29.16 22.68
C LEU A 204 3.49 -30.03 21.90
N ALA A 205 4.01 -31.05 21.18
CA ALA A 205 3.16 -32.00 20.46
C ALA A 205 2.21 -32.76 21.39
N ALA A 206 2.66 -33.14 22.58
CA ALA A 206 1.79 -33.78 23.58
C ALA A 206 0.71 -32.82 24.09
N SER A 207 1.05 -31.53 24.31
CA SER A 207 0.09 -30.51 24.72
C SER A 207 -1.01 -30.26 23.68
N GLU A 208 -0.67 -30.40 22.39
CA GLU A 208 -1.61 -30.26 21.28
C GLU A 208 -2.36 -31.55 20.96
N GLY A 209 -2.05 -32.68 21.63
CA GLY A 209 -2.64 -33.98 21.34
C GLY A 209 -2.18 -34.61 20.00
N LEU A 210 -1.03 -34.15 19.48
CA LEU A 210 -0.46 -34.63 18.22
C LEU A 210 0.56 -35.75 18.48
N GLU A 211 0.06 -36.95 18.74
CA GLU A 211 0.88 -38.11 19.15
C GLU A 211 1.99 -38.45 18.15
N ALA A 212 1.67 -38.54 16.86
CA ALA A 212 2.67 -38.87 15.84
C ALA A 212 3.77 -37.81 15.70
N HIS A 213 3.47 -36.53 15.93
CA HIS A 213 4.47 -35.45 15.97
C HIS A 213 5.44 -35.68 17.15
N GLY A 214 4.89 -35.95 18.33
CA GLY A 214 5.69 -36.25 19.53
C GLY A 214 6.57 -37.48 19.33
N LEU A 215 5.99 -38.59 18.85
CA LEU A 215 6.73 -39.83 18.57
C LEU A 215 7.81 -39.65 17.50
N SER A 216 7.54 -38.86 16.46
CA SER A 216 8.54 -38.56 15.42
C SER A 216 9.86 -37.98 16.01
N VAL A 217 9.74 -37.16 17.05
CA VAL A 217 10.90 -36.58 17.74
C VAL A 217 11.45 -37.52 18.78
N SER A 218 10.61 -38.10 19.64
CA SER A 218 11.00 -38.92 20.78
C SER A 218 11.78 -40.17 20.36
N GLU A 219 11.39 -40.85 19.30
CA GLU A 219 12.07 -42.02 18.78
C GLU A 219 13.47 -41.71 18.24
N ARG A 220 13.63 -40.53 17.62
CA ARG A 220 14.96 -40.07 17.22
C ARG A 220 15.87 -39.77 18.42
N LEU A 221 15.32 -39.13 19.45
CA LEU A 221 16.06 -38.88 20.71
C LEU A 221 16.45 -40.17 21.37
N ARG A 222 15.56 -41.17 21.44
CA ARG A 222 15.85 -42.50 22.01
C ARG A 222 17.01 -43.17 21.29
N THR A 223 17.06 -43.10 19.96
CA THR A 223 18.10 -43.67 19.12
C THR A 223 19.45 -42.98 19.32
N LEU A 224 19.44 -41.65 19.52
CA LEU A 224 20.67 -40.89 19.82
C LEU A 224 21.26 -41.29 21.17
N ASN A 225 20.44 -41.33 22.21
CA ASN A 225 20.87 -41.70 23.57
C ASN A 225 21.41 -43.14 23.64
N ALA A 226 20.85 -44.08 22.85
CA ALA A 226 21.33 -45.46 22.80
C ALA A 226 22.74 -45.56 22.16
N ARG A 227 23.07 -44.68 21.20
CA ARG A 227 24.40 -44.67 20.55
C ARG A 227 25.48 -44.03 21.42
N ASP A 228 25.09 -43.09 22.28
CA ASP A 228 26.03 -42.42 23.20
C ASP A 228 26.28 -43.26 24.47
N GLY A 229 25.47 -44.32 24.74
CA GLY A 229 25.64 -45.25 25.88
C GLY A 229 26.47 -46.51 25.59
N ASP A 230 26.77 -46.81 24.32
CA ASP A 230 27.58 -47.97 23.90
C ASP A 230 29.04 -47.60 23.54
N GLY A 231 29.49 -46.41 23.90
CA GLY A 231 30.89 -45.92 23.77
C GLY A 231 31.49 -45.68 25.15
#